data_f8d961ee1aba0028c894aef735c41a26
#
_entry.id   f8d961ee1aba0028c894aef735c41a26
#
_cell.length_a   1.000
_cell.length_b   1.000
_cell.length_c   1.000
_cell.angle_alpha   90.00
_cell.angle_beta   90.00
_cell.angle_gamma   90.00
#
_symmetry.space_group_name_H-M   'P 1'
#
loop_
_entity.id
_entity.type
_entity.pdbx_description
1 polymer ?
#
loop_
_entity_poly.entity_id
_entity_poly.type
_entity_poly.pdbx_seq_one_letter_code
_entity_poly.pdbx_strand_id
1 'polypeptide(L)'
;LALTCPSFNSYRRLQPHFWSSAYTAWGPDNREGGVRLPSQFRSDKAASTNAELKASDSSSNPYLALGGLLAAGVDGVKRKLAPGEPTLVDPGNYSDAERDRLGIRRYPANLKEALDNLEKDTILIEALGPLLATSFLAVKRLEWETFSQADETFEIKHHFWKF
;
A
#
# COMPACT_ATOMS: atom_id res chain seq x y z
N LEU A 1 1.53 1.55 3.45
CA LEU A 1 1.91 0.19 3.02
C LEU A 1 2.19 -0.76 4.18
N ALA A 2 2.91 -0.35 5.23
CA ALA A 2 3.27 -1.25 6.33
C ALA A 2 2.08 -2.02 6.94
N LEU A 3 0.87 -1.45 6.91
CA LEU A 3 -0.35 -2.10 7.40
C LEU A 3 -1.02 -3.02 6.37
N THR A 4 -0.83 -2.76 5.08
CA THR A 4 -1.51 -3.47 3.97
C THR A 4 -0.62 -4.46 3.25
N CYS A 5 0.70 -4.29 3.34
CA CYS A 5 1.75 -5.15 2.80
C CYS A 5 2.81 -5.40 3.91
N PRO A 6 2.46 -6.11 5.01
CA PRO A 6 3.24 -6.11 6.23
C PRO A 6 4.32 -7.21 6.29
N SER A 7 4.42 -8.07 5.29
CA SER A 7 5.42 -9.14 5.29
C SER A 7 6.69 -8.72 4.55
N PHE A 8 7.80 -9.38 4.88
CA PHE A 8 9.08 -9.14 4.22
C PHE A 8 8.98 -9.35 2.69
N ASN A 9 8.25 -10.37 2.24
CA ASN A 9 8.11 -10.72 0.83
C ASN A 9 7.02 -9.92 0.08
N SER A 10 6.17 -9.16 0.76
CA SER A 10 5.13 -8.33 0.14
C SER A 10 5.70 -7.42 -0.96
N TYR A 11 6.91 -6.94 -0.78
CA TYR A 11 7.57 -5.95 -1.66
C TYR A 11 8.13 -6.54 -2.94
N ARG A 12 8.28 -7.86 -3.03
CA ARG A 12 8.66 -8.55 -4.27
C ARG A 12 7.58 -8.43 -5.34
N ARG A 13 6.32 -8.35 -4.90
CA ARG A 13 5.16 -8.17 -5.79
C ARG A 13 5.01 -6.72 -6.28
N LEU A 14 5.42 -5.74 -5.50
CA LEU A 14 5.21 -4.30 -5.77
C LEU A 14 6.25 -3.76 -6.78
N GLN A 15 6.28 -4.38 -7.97
CA GLN A 15 7.17 -3.99 -9.05
C GLN A 15 6.40 -3.40 -10.23
N PRO A 16 7.01 -2.50 -11.02
CA PRO A 16 6.40 -2.00 -12.26
C PRO A 16 6.03 -3.15 -13.19
N HIS A 17 4.92 -3.02 -13.91
CA HIS A 17 4.42 -4.00 -14.90
C HIS A 17 3.98 -5.36 -14.32
N PHE A 18 3.75 -5.45 -12.99
CA PHE A 18 3.31 -6.68 -12.32
C PHE A 18 1.82 -6.67 -11.95
N TRP A 19 1.06 -5.67 -12.42
CA TRP A 19 -0.35 -5.46 -12.12
C TRP A 19 -0.71 -5.33 -10.63
N SER A 20 0.28 -5.21 -9.79
CA SER A 20 0.15 -5.04 -8.34
C SER A 20 0.21 -3.58 -7.90
N SER A 21 0.52 -2.69 -8.82
CA SER A 21 0.97 -1.33 -8.62
C SER A 21 2.34 -1.24 -7.95
N ALA A 22 3.10 -0.24 -8.38
CA ALA A 22 4.38 0.11 -7.79
C ALA A 22 4.46 1.61 -7.43
N TYR A 23 3.38 2.35 -7.65
CA TYR A 23 3.35 3.80 -7.59
C TYR A 23 2.08 4.33 -6.93
N THR A 24 2.15 5.56 -6.40
CA THR A 24 1.04 6.26 -5.72
C THR A 24 0.01 6.85 -6.70
N ALA A 25 -0.09 6.34 -7.92
CA ALA A 25 -1.05 6.80 -8.91
C ALA A 25 -2.47 6.28 -8.62
N TRP A 26 -3.46 6.99 -9.15
CA TRP A 26 -4.85 6.53 -9.17
C TRP A 26 -5.45 6.71 -10.57
N GLY A 27 -6.47 5.94 -10.90
CA GLY A 27 -7.16 6.14 -12.17
C GLY A 27 -8.30 5.14 -12.43
N PRO A 28 -9.23 5.50 -13.35
CA PRO A 28 -10.26 4.59 -13.80
C PRO A 28 -9.63 3.43 -14.60
N ASP A 29 -10.05 2.22 -14.30
CA ASP A 29 -9.63 0.96 -14.93
C ASP A 29 -8.11 0.72 -15.01
N ASN A 30 -7.31 1.54 -14.33
CA ASN A 30 -5.85 1.43 -14.36
C ASN A 30 -5.37 0.33 -13.42
N ARG A 31 -4.94 -0.80 -14.00
CA ARG A 31 -4.45 -1.96 -13.24
C ARG A 31 -3.09 -1.73 -12.57
N GLU A 32 -2.32 -0.75 -13.02
CA GLU A 32 -1.05 -0.33 -12.41
C GLU A 32 -1.20 0.89 -11.48
N GLY A 33 -2.42 1.42 -11.35
CA GLY A 33 -2.71 2.46 -10.37
C GLY A 33 -2.76 1.92 -8.94
N GLY A 34 -2.18 2.62 -7.99
CA GLY A 34 -2.25 2.30 -6.56
C GLY A 34 -3.67 2.26 -6.02
N VAL A 35 -4.51 3.16 -6.52
CA VAL A 35 -5.96 3.13 -6.32
C VAL A 35 -6.63 3.05 -7.69
N ARG A 36 -7.40 1.99 -7.90
CA ARG A 36 -8.20 1.81 -9.12
C ARG A 36 -9.66 2.11 -8.84
N LEU A 37 -10.31 2.82 -9.77
CA LEU A 37 -11.75 2.97 -9.85
C LEU A 37 -12.27 2.05 -10.98
N PRO A 38 -12.76 0.84 -10.69
CA PRO A 38 -13.26 -0.05 -11.72
C PRO A 38 -14.47 0.52 -12.46
N SER A 39 -14.63 0.13 -13.73
CA SER A 39 -15.82 0.48 -14.52
C SER A 39 -17.10 0.04 -13.83
N GLN A 40 -18.06 0.94 -13.80
CA GLN A 40 -19.38 0.70 -13.22
C GLN A 40 -20.26 -0.17 -14.15
N PHE A 41 -21.13 -0.97 -13.58
CA PHE A 41 -22.14 -1.70 -14.36
C PHE A 41 -23.18 -0.74 -14.95
N ARG A 42 -23.50 -0.93 -16.23
CA ARG A 42 -24.48 -0.09 -16.93
C ARG A 42 -25.88 -0.14 -16.29
N SER A 43 -26.26 -1.31 -15.74
CA SER A 43 -27.55 -1.55 -15.11
C SER A 43 -27.70 -0.92 -13.73
N ASP A 44 -26.61 -0.75 -13.00
CA ASP A 44 -26.62 -0.16 -11.66
C ASP A 44 -25.28 0.51 -11.35
N LYS A 45 -25.14 1.72 -11.81
CA LYS A 45 -23.92 2.49 -11.62
C LYS A 45 -23.66 2.81 -10.14
N ALA A 46 -24.69 3.17 -9.41
CA ALA A 46 -24.55 3.60 -8.02
C ALA A 46 -24.07 2.45 -7.12
N ALA A 47 -24.72 1.28 -7.21
CA ALA A 47 -24.36 0.11 -6.40
C ALA A 47 -23.02 -0.52 -6.82
N SER A 48 -22.56 -0.29 -8.05
CA SER A 48 -21.28 -0.82 -8.55
C SER A 48 -20.10 0.14 -8.41
N THR A 49 -20.32 1.35 -7.89
CA THR A 49 -19.24 2.31 -7.65
C THR A 49 -18.37 1.83 -6.49
N ASN A 50 -17.08 1.64 -6.75
CA ASN A 50 -16.12 1.26 -5.72
C ASN A 50 -14.72 1.77 -6.05
N ALA A 51 -13.83 1.72 -5.06
CA ALA A 51 -12.41 1.97 -5.21
C ALA A 51 -11.62 0.77 -4.68
N GLU A 52 -10.59 0.37 -5.40
CA GLU A 52 -9.72 -0.75 -5.05
C GLU A 52 -8.35 -0.24 -4.67
N LEU A 53 -7.89 -0.54 -3.45
CA LEU A 53 -6.50 -0.35 -3.05
C LEU A 53 -5.69 -1.56 -3.53
N LYS A 54 -4.86 -1.38 -4.55
CA LYS A 54 -4.07 -2.45 -5.17
C LYS A 54 -2.92 -2.94 -4.29
N ALA A 55 -2.32 -2.03 -3.53
CA ALA A 55 -1.19 -2.32 -2.66
C ALA A 55 -1.65 -2.89 -1.30
N SER A 56 -2.30 -4.03 -1.36
CA SER A 56 -2.69 -4.84 -0.22
C SER A 56 -2.51 -6.31 -0.56
N ASP A 57 -2.17 -7.15 0.41
CA ASP A 57 -2.02 -8.59 0.22
C ASP A 57 -2.61 -9.40 1.39
N SER A 58 -2.71 -10.72 1.19
CA SER A 58 -3.33 -11.64 2.15
C SER A 58 -2.52 -11.87 3.43
N SER A 59 -1.28 -11.38 3.51
CA SER A 59 -0.48 -11.43 4.74
C SER A 59 -0.88 -10.32 5.74
N SER A 60 -1.69 -9.36 5.31
CA SER A 60 -2.15 -8.27 6.17
C SER A 60 -3.20 -8.73 7.18
N ASN A 61 -3.12 -8.19 8.40
CA ASN A 61 -4.23 -8.29 9.33
C ASN A 61 -5.39 -7.42 8.80
N PRO A 62 -6.58 -8.01 8.51
CA PRO A 62 -7.67 -7.28 7.86
C PRO A 62 -8.19 -6.10 8.68
N TYR A 63 -8.13 -6.17 10.01
CA TYR A 63 -8.53 -5.06 10.88
C TYR A 63 -7.55 -3.89 10.79
N LEU A 64 -6.25 -4.16 10.77
CA LEU A 64 -5.22 -3.12 10.64
C LEU A 64 -5.21 -2.51 9.24
N ALA A 65 -5.35 -3.35 8.20
CA ALA A 65 -5.39 -2.88 6.82
C ALA A 65 -6.61 -1.98 6.57
N LEU A 66 -7.81 -2.43 6.98
CA LEU A 66 -9.04 -1.67 6.82
C LEU A 66 -9.04 -0.42 7.71
N GLY A 67 -8.60 -0.54 8.96
CA GLY A 67 -8.50 0.59 9.88
C GLY A 67 -7.57 1.68 9.36
N GLY A 68 -6.40 1.31 8.85
CA GLY A 68 -5.46 2.24 8.22
C GLY A 68 -6.01 2.90 6.96
N LEU A 69 -6.71 2.13 6.10
CA LEU A 69 -7.37 2.67 4.91
C LEU A 69 -8.45 3.70 5.28
N LEU A 70 -9.29 3.38 6.27
CA LEU A 70 -10.35 4.28 6.74
C LEU A 70 -9.76 5.53 7.39
N ALA A 71 -8.73 5.41 8.22
CA ALA A 71 -8.07 6.55 8.85
C ALA A 71 -7.50 7.51 7.81
N ALA A 72 -6.77 6.99 6.81
CA ALA A 72 -6.24 7.79 5.71
C ALA A 72 -7.35 8.44 4.86
N GLY A 73 -8.42 7.70 4.56
CA GLY A 73 -9.56 8.21 3.80
C GLY A 73 -10.29 9.34 4.53
N VAL A 74 -10.55 9.16 5.83
CA VAL A 74 -11.18 10.18 6.69
C VAL A 74 -10.31 11.44 6.79
N ASP A 75 -8.99 11.29 6.93
CA ASP A 75 -8.05 12.43 6.92
C ASP A 75 -8.13 13.18 5.60
N GLY A 76 -8.10 12.47 4.47
CA GLY A 76 -8.24 13.07 3.15
C GLY A 76 -9.52 13.90 2.98
N VAL A 77 -10.66 13.36 3.46
CA VAL A 77 -11.95 14.08 3.43
C VAL A 77 -11.95 15.29 4.35
N LYS A 78 -11.47 15.14 5.61
CA LYS A 78 -11.38 16.24 6.58
C LYS A 78 -10.53 17.40 6.07
N ARG A 79 -9.40 17.08 5.46
CA ARG A 79 -8.47 18.07 4.90
C ARG A 79 -8.84 18.54 3.50
N LYS A 80 -9.90 17.98 2.90
CA LYS A 80 -10.35 18.30 1.53
C LYS A 80 -9.22 18.14 0.52
N LEU A 81 -8.45 17.06 0.63
CA LEU A 81 -7.33 16.80 -0.26
C LEU A 81 -7.82 16.51 -1.68
N ALA A 82 -7.22 17.17 -2.66
CA ALA A 82 -7.44 16.84 -4.06
C ALA A 82 -6.59 15.61 -4.43
N PRO A 83 -7.15 14.59 -5.10
CA PRO A 83 -6.42 13.38 -5.46
C PRO A 83 -5.41 13.58 -6.59
N GLY A 84 -5.33 14.77 -7.18
CA GLY A 84 -4.54 15.04 -8.38
C GLY A 84 -5.20 14.49 -9.66
N GLU A 85 -4.50 14.58 -10.78
CA GLU A 85 -5.00 14.09 -12.07
C GLU A 85 -4.99 12.56 -12.13
N PRO A 86 -6.03 11.93 -12.71
CA PRO A 86 -6.08 10.50 -12.88
C PRO A 86 -5.05 10.03 -13.90
N THR A 87 -4.41 8.91 -13.63
CA THR A 87 -3.44 8.28 -14.51
C THR A 87 -4.09 7.16 -15.30
N LEU A 88 -4.18 7.29 -16.62
CA LEU A 88 -4.87 6.35 -17.52
C LEU A 88 -3.94 5.28 -18.11
N VAL A 89 -2.64 5.46 -17.98
CA VAL A 89 -1.60 4.54 -18.46
C VAL A 89 -0.78 4.00 -17.29
N ASP A 90 -0.01 2.94 -17.55
CA ASP A 90 0.92 2.40 -16.56
C ASP A 90 1.94 3.47 -16.14
N PRO A 91 2.00 3.85 -14.84
CA PRO A 91 2.97 4.83 -14.35
C PRO A 91 4.44 4.40 -14.55
N GLY A 92 4.69 3.09 -14.74
CA GLY A 92 6.00 2.56 -15.07
C GLY A 92 6.52 3.00 -16.44
N ASN A 93 5.62 3.41 -17.35
CA ASN A 93 5.97 3.91 -18.67
C ASN A 93 6.37 5.39 -18.70
N TYR A 94 6.12 6.12 -17.61
CA TYR A 94 6.56 7.52 -17.53
C TYR A 94 8.04 7.62 -17.17
N SER A 95 8.70 8.64 -17.67
CA SER A 95 10.03 9.05 -17.18
C SER A 95 9.96 9.54 -15.73
N ASP A 96 11.09 9.58 -15.04
CA ASP A 96 11.17 10.12 -13.67
C ASP A 96 10.65 11.56 -13.61
N ALA A 97 11.05 12.40 -14.58
CA ALA A 97 10.60 13.79 -14.68
C ALA A 97 9.08 13.93 -14.85
N GLU A 98 8.46 13.02 -15.61
CA GLU A 98 7.00 13.02 -15.77
C GLU A 98 6.30 12.55 -14.48
N ARG A 99 6.82 11.52 -13.80
CA ARG A 99 6.30 11.09 -12.51
C ARG A 99 6.38 12.22 -11.48
N ASP A 100 7.51 12.89 -11.39
CA ASP A 100 7.70 14.02 -10.47
C ASP A 100 6.71 15.16 -10.77
N ARG A 101 6.53 15.53 -12.05
CA ARG A 101 5.57 16.55 -12.46
C ARG A 101 4.12 16.19 -12.10
N LEU A 102 3.77 14.90 -12.15
CA LEU A 102 2.44 14.39 -11.81
C LEU A 102 2.28 14.06 -10.32
N GLY A 103 3.33 14.23 -9.50
CA GLY A 103 3.32 13.88 -8.09
C GLY A 103 3.25 12.37 -7.81
N ILE A 104 3.58 11.56 -8.80
CA ILE A 104 3.57 10.09 -8.71
C ILE A 104 4.88 9.64 -8.08
N ARG A 105 4.78 8.93 -6.94
CA ARG A 105 5.94 8.43 -6.22
C ARG A 105 6.00 6.91 -6.28
N ARG A 106 7.21 6.37 -6.26
CA ARG A 106 7.45 4.95 -6.07
C ARG A 106 7.02 4.55 -4.65
N TYR A 107 6.42 3.38 -4.53
CA TYR A 107 6.20 2.76 -3.23
C TYR A 107 7.53 2.39 -2.56
N PRO A 108 7.58 2.29 -1.22
CA PRO A 108 8.70 1.71 -0.50
C PRO A 108 9.17 0.41 -1.16
N ALA A 109 10.47 0.26 -1.30
CA ALA A 109 11.06 -0.92 -1.94
C ALA A 109 11.09 -2.15 -1.02
N ASN A 110 10.93 -1.95 0.28
CA ASN A 110 11.03 -3.00 1.30
C ASN A 110 10.25 -2.63 2.58
N LEU A 111 10.12 -3.62 3.46
CA LEU A 111 9.39 -3.47 4.73
C LEU A 111 10.00 -2.37 5.61
N LYS A 112 11.34 -2.23 5.65
CA LYS A 112 12.00 -1.20 6.47
C LYS A 112 11.55 0.20 6.06
N GLU A 113 11.61 0.50 4.77
CA GLU A 113 11.20 1.83 4.25
C GLU A 113 9.71 2.11 4.54
N ALA A 114 8.86 1.08 4.43
CA ALA A 114 7.44 1.22 4.76
C ALA A 114 7.21 1.48 6.25
N LEU A 115 7.99 0.84 7.13
CA LEU A 115 7.95 1.09 8.58
C LEU A 115 8.48 2.48 8.93
N ASP A 116 9.56 2.92 8.27
CA ASP A 116 10.12 4.26 8.46
C ASP A 116 9.11 5.36 8.06
N ASN A 117 8.29 5.08 7.02
CA ASN A 117 7.21 5.97 6.62
C ASN A 117 6.03 5.93 7.60
N LEU A 118 5.63 4.74 8.08
CA LEU A 118 4.56 4.62 9.08
C LEU A 118 4.90 5.36 10.37
N GLU A 119 6.14 5.21 10.85
CA GLU A 119 6.58 5.85 12.10
C GLU A 119 6.53 7.38 12.05
N LYS A 120 6.66 7.96 10.85
CA LYS A 120 6.54 9.42 10.60
C LYS A 120 5.12 9.88 10.32
N ASP A 121 4.20 8.96 10.07
CA ASP A 121 2.81 9.27 9.73
C ASP A 121 1.97 9.45 11.00
N THR A 122 1.83 10.70 11.44
CA THR A 122 1.08 11.04 12.67
C THR A 122 -0.36 10.58 12.62
N ILE A 123 -1.02 10.62 11.46
CA ILE A 123 -2.43 10.22 11.29
C ILE A 123 -2.62 8.73 11.56
N LEU A 124 -1.77 7.91 10.96
CA LEU A 124 -1.85 6.45 11.14
C LEU A 124 -1.38 6.02 12.52
N ILE A 125 -0.34 6.65 13.07
CA ILE A 125 0.14 6.37 14.43
C ILE A 125 -0.93 6.75 15.48
N GLU A 126 -1.58 7.90 15.35
CA GLU A 126 -2.68 8.29 16.21
C GLU A 126 -3.88 7.35 16.10
N ALA A 127 -4.24 6.93 14.88
CA ALA A 127 -5.34 5.98 14.64
C ALA A 127 -5.08 4.60 15.25
N LEU A 128 -3.83 4.12 15.26
CA LEU A 128 -3.44 2.88 15.92
C LEU A 128 -3.44 3.02 17.45
N GLY A 129 -3.16 4.21 17.94
CA GLY A 129 -2.92 4.46 19.36
C GLY A 129 -1.55 3.97 19.83
N PRO A 130 -1.06 4.47 20.98
CA PRO A 130 0.34 4.30 21.36
C PRO A 130 0.74 2.84 21.59
N LEU A 131 -0.11 2.05 22.22
CA LEU A 131 0.21 0.66 22.55
C LEU A 131 0.32 -0.21 21.28
N LEU A 132 -0.67 -0.12 20.38
CA LEU A 132 -0.69 -0.93 19.16
C LEU A 132 0.39 -0.46 18.18
N ALA A 133 0.59 0.85 18.03
CA ALA A 133 1.64 1.38 17.16
C ALA A 133 3.04 0.91 17.60
N THR A 134 3.35 1.02 18.89
CA THR A 134 4.63 0.56 19.46
C THR A 134 4.81 -0.95 19.26
N SER A 135 3.79 -1.75 19.58
CA SER A 135 3.85 -3.20 19.45
C SER A 135 4.00 -3.64 17.98
N PHE A 136 3.24 -3.04 17.07
CA PHE A 136 3.32 -3.35 15.65
C PHE A 136 4.70 -3.02 15.08
N LEU A 137 5.21 -1.82 15.34
CA LEU A 137 6.52 -1.39 14.88
C LEU A 137 7.64 -2.30 15.44
N ALA A 138 7.60 -2.64 16.72
CA ALA A 138 8.61 -3.50 17.33
C ALA A 138 8.64 -4.90 16.67
N VAL A 139 7.47 -5.54 16.49
CA VAL A 139 7.37 -6.85 15.84
C VAL A 139 7.88 -6.80 14.40
N LYS A 140 7.43 -5.80 13.63
CA LYS A 140 7.78 -5.70 12.20
C LYS A 140 9.23 -5.29 11.97
N ARG A 141 9.83 -4.51 12.86
CA ARG A 141 11.26 -4.21 12.84
C ARG A 141 12.10 -5.46 13.11
N LEU A 142 11.73 -6.26 14.10
CA LEU A 142 12.39 -7.54 14.37
C LEU A 142 12.24 -8.52 13.19
N GLU A 143 11.06 -8.59 12.56
CA GLU A 143 10.88 -9.38 11.33
C GLU A 143 11.84 -8.91 10.23
N TRP A 144 11.90 -7.59 9.97
CA TRP A 144 12.84 -7.06 9.00
C TRP A 144 14.30 -7.44 9.30
N GLU A 145 14.76 -7.23 10.53
CA GLU A 145 16.13 -7.56 10.96
C GLU A 145 16.44 -9.04 10.75
N THR A 146 15.51 -9.91 11.14
CA THR A 146 15.67 -11.36 11.02
C THR A 146 15.72 -11.82 9.57
N PHE A 147 14.74 -11.41 8.76
CA PHE A 147 14.60 -11.87 7.38
C PHE A 147 15.63 -11.25 6.42
N SER A 148 16.08 -10.02 6.69
CA SER A 148 17.10 -9.35 5.87
C SER A 148 18.49 -9.99 5.95
N GLN A 149 18.73 -10.80 6.99
CA GLN A 149 20.00 -11.53 7.19
C GLN A 149 19.89 -13.02 6.77
N ALA A 150 18.71 -13.46 6.40
CA ALA A 150 18.42 -14.84 6.06
C ALA A 150 18.29 -15.04 4.54
N ASP A 151 18.33 -16.30 4.12
CA ASP A 151 18.10 -16.68 2.73
C ASP A 151 16.60 -16.91 2.43
N GLU A 152 16.29 -17.12 1.15
CA GLU A 152 14.93 -17.39 0.69
C GLU A 152 14.33 -18.69 1.30
N THR A 153 15.16 -19.67 1.60
CA THR A 153 14.72 -20.93 2.24
C THR A 153 14.18 -20.66 3.64
N PHE A 154 14.83 -19.79 4.38
CA PHE A 154 14.34 -19.36 5.69
C PHE A 154 12.98 -18.67 5.57
N GLU A 155 12.84 -17.77 4.62
CA GLU A 155 11.60 -17.04 4.37
C GLU A 155 10.44 -17.98 4.03
N ILE A 156 10.65 -18.92 3.10
CA ILE A 156 9.65 -19.92 2.71
C ILE A 156 9.20 -20.74 3.92
N LYS A 157 10.15 -21.27 4.71
CA LYS A 157 9.84 -22.08 5.89
C LYS A 157 9.02 -21.32 6.93
N HIS A 158 9.27 -20.01 7.09
CA HIS A 158 8.60 -19.21 8.09
C HIS A 158 7.22 -18.69 7.64
N HIS A 159 7.02 -18.50 6.34
CA HIS A 159 5.77 -17.94 5.81
C HIS A 159 4.80 -19.01 5.30
N PHE A 160 5.27 -20.14 4.79
CA PHE A 160 4.47 -21.15 4.09
C PHE A 160 3.24 -21.66 4.89
N TRP A 161 3.32 -21.66 6.20
CA TRP A 161 2.24 -22.12 7.09
C TRP A 161 1.53 -20.98 7.84
N LYS A 162 1.86 -19.73 7.56
CA LYS A 162 1.28 -18.56 8.25
C LYS A 162 0.29 -17.76 7.40
N PHE A 163 0.45 -17.85 6.08
CA PHE A 163 -0.32 -17.05 5.13
C PHE A 163 -0.88 -17.93 3.99
#